data_ef8f27ae86ec058378306b85af13dbda
#
_entry.id   ef8f27ae86ec058378306b85af13dbda
#
_cell.length_a   1.000
_cell.length_b   1.000
_cell.length_c   1.000
_cell.angle_alpha   90.00
_cell.angle_beta   90.00
_cell.angle_gamma   90.00
#
_symmetry.space_group_name_H-M   'P 1'
#
loop_
_entity.id
_entity.type
_entity.pdbx_description
1 polymer ?
#
loop_
_entity_poly.entity_id
_entity_poly.type
_entity_poly.pdbx_seq_one_letter_code
_entity_poly.pdbx_strand_id
1 'polypeptide(L)'
;AGDGDVIVMSSMASSLMSIGGDIKFLRLKQRSIDGLVCDGGVRDMKSVDKYNIRIWGYGRTSNLGTTVGTPYSTNEPVRVDGILVMPGDYIVADDDGVVVIPRKISAEVAKAAIEYDQLESWIKNRLEKENLSPGKYYPPDKKTYEAYKKSLNK
;
A
#
# COMPACT_ATOMS: atom_id res chain seq x y z
N ALA A 1 15.72 -4.91 -7.94
CA ALA A 1 14.26 -5.09 -7.96
C ALA A 1 13.86 -5.85 -9.22
N GLY A 2 12.86 -6.68 -9.14
CA GLY A 2 12.33 -7.56 -10.18
C GLY A 2 10.85 -7.84 -9.99
N ASP A 3 10.42 -8.98 -10.50
CA ASP A 3 9.03 -9.43 -10.47
C ASP A 3 8.44 -9.43 -9.06
N GLY A 4 7.27 -8.83 -8.90
CA GLY A 4 6.57 -8.72 -7.63
C GLY A 4 7.13 -7.68 -6.65
N ASP A 5 8.22 -6.99 -6.98
CA ASP A 5 8.77 -5.96 -6.10
C ASP A 5 7.99 -4.64 -6.20
N VAL A 6 7.86 -3.96 -5.08
CA VAL A 6 7.44 -2.55 -5.00
C VAL A 6 8.65 -1.68 -4.71
N ILE A 7 8.87 -0.65 -5.52
CA ILE A 7 9.92 0.33 -5.28
C ILE A 7 9.39 1.41 -4.35
N VAL A 8 10.14 1.68 -3.28
CA VAL A 8 9.84 2.77 -2.35
C VAL A 8 10.92 3.83 -2.48
N MET A 9 10.52 5.07 -2.77
CA MET A 9 11.43 6.18 -3.02
C MET A 9 11.11 7.36 -2.14
N SER A 10 12.10 7.86 -1.41
CA SER A 10 11.99 9.12 -0.70
C SER A 10 12.56 10.28 -1.50
N SER A 11 11.79 11.34 -1.60
CA SER A 11 12.18 12.64 -2.12
C SER A 11 12.29 13.69 -1.00
N MET A 12 12.37 13.24 0.26
CA MET A 12 12.33 14.08 1.46
C MET A 12 11.05 14.93 1.53
N ALA A 13 9.91 14.30 1.21
CA ALA A 13 8.58 14.91 1.19
C ALA A 13 8.44 16.14 0.24
N SER A 14 9.21 16.16 -0.83
CA SER A 14 9.13 17.24 -1.82
C SER A 14 8.15 16.91 -2.94
N SER A 15 6.93 17.42 -2.84
CA SER A 15 5.93 17.31 -3.92
C SER A 15 6.36 17.99 -5.22
N LEU A 16 7.31 18.93 -5.14
CA LEU A 16 7.87 19.62 -6.30
C LEU A 16 8.87 18.76 -7.08
N MET A 17 9.44 17.73 -6.45
CA MET A 17 10.42 16.86 -7.08
C MET A 17 9.73 15.72 -7.84
N SER A 18 9.90 15.66 -9.16
CA SER A 18 9.49 14.47 -9.90
C SER A 18 10.49 13.35 -9.70
N ILE A 19 10.02 12.24 -9.15
CA ILE A 19 10.79 11.01 -9.00
C ILE A 19 10.92 10.23 -10.31
N GLY A 20 10.04 10.49 -11.27
CA GLY A 20 10.07 9.81 -12.56
C GLY A 20 9.00 10.26 -13.53
N GLY A 21 9.18 9.85 -14.75
CA GLY A 21 8.24 9.98 -15.86
C GLY A 21 8.34 8.77 -16.79
N ASP A 22 7.79 8.90 -18.00
CA ASP A 22 7.56 7.85 -18.99
C ASP A 22 8.73 6.85 -19.11
N ILE A 23 9.93 7.32 -19.42
CA ILE A 23 11.09 6.45 -19.67
C ILE A 23 11.47 5.60 -18.45
N LYS A 24 11.42 6.18 -17.24
CA LYS A 24 11.72 5.45 -16.02
C LYS A 24 10.66 4.37 -15.76
N PHE A 25 9.38 4.70 -15.91
CA PHE A 25 8.29 3.76 -15.71
C PHE A 25 8.24 2.66 -16.77
N LEU A 26 8.60 2.96 -18.02
CA LEU A 26 8.80 1.92 -19.03
C LEU A 26 9.83 0.90 -18.55
N ARG A 27 10.95 1.35 -17.95
CA ARG A 27 11.96 0.42 -17.43
C ARG A 27 11.45 -0.39 -16.25
N LEU A 28 10.64 0.19 -15.35
CA LEU A 28 10.01 -0.56 -14.28
C LEU A 28 9.09 -1.66 -14.82
N LYS A 29 8.27 -1.35 -15.82
CA LYS A 29 7.44 -2.34 -16.50
C LYS A 29 8.27 -3.49 -17.09
N GLN A 30 9.36 -3.17 -17.80
CA GLN A 30 10.24 -4.19 -18.40
C GLN A 30 10.86 -5.13 -17.36
N ARG A 31 10.92 -4.72 -16.11
CA ARG A 31 11.42 -5.51 -14.99
C ARG A 31 10.32 -6.17 -14.17
N SER A 32 9.07 -6.10 -14.61
CA SER A 32 7.91 -6.65 -13.91
C SER A 32 7.78 -6.10 -12.48
N ILE A 33 8.06 -4.80 -12.29
CA ILE A 33 7.85 -4.13 -11.01
C ILE A 33 6.36 -3.88 -10.83
N ASP A 34 5.79 -4.29 -9.70
CA ASP A 34 4.36 -4.22 -9.43
C ASP A 34 3.89 -2.81 -9.09
N GLY A 35 4.72 -2.03 -8.44
CA GLY A 35 4.32 -0.70 -8.02
C GLY A 35 5.45 0.21 -7.56
N LEU A 36 5.09 1.45 -7.35
CA LEU A 36 5.94 2.49 -6.82
C LEU A 36 5.23 3.25 -5.71
N VAL A 37 5.90 3.41 -4.58
CA VAL A 37 5.48 4.27 -3.46
C VAL A 37 6.49 5.39 -3.31
N CYS A 38 6.03 6.63 -3.20
CA CYS A 38 6.93 7.76 -3.02
C CYS A 38 6.28 8.94 -2.30
N ASP A 39 7.11 9.78 -1.67
CA ASP A 39 6.73 11.07 -1.12
C ASP A 39 7.05 12.24 -2.06
N GLY A 40 7.14 11.97 -3.35
CA GLY A 40 7.37 12.94 -4.40
C GLY A 40 6.29 12.98 -5.46
N GLY A 41 6.47 13.89 -6.44
CA GLY A 41 5.60 13.99 -7.59
C GLY A 41 5.98 13.04 -8.72
N VAL A 42 5.05 12.85 -9.64
CA VAL A 42 5.21 12.02 -10.84
C VAL A 42 4.80 12.82 -12.08
N ARG A 43 5.45 12.59 -13.22
CA ARG A 43 5.06 13.22 -14.48
C ARG A 43 4.72 12.18 -15.55
N ASP A 44 4.23 12.67 -16.68
CA ASP A 44 3.92 11.88 -17.88
C ASP A 44 2.85 10.79 -17.64
N MET A 45 1.93 10.99 -16.67
CA MET A 45 0.97 10.00 -16.21
C MET A 45 0.14 9.40 -17.35
N LYS A 46 -0.25 10.20 -18.36
CA LYS A 46 -0.98 9.68 -19.54
C LYS A 46 -0.24 8.57 -20.27
N SER A 47 1.09 8.62 -20.27
CA SER A 47 1.92 7.54 -20.85
C SER A 47 2.12 6.40 -19.85
N VAL A 48 2.32 6.74 -18.58
CA VAL A 48 2.55 5.78 -17.49
C VAL A 48 1.34 4.87 -17.27
N ASP A 49 0.12 5.40 -17.39
CA ASP A 49 -1.14 4.63 -17.26
C ASP A 49 -1.18 3.42 -18.23
N LYS A 50 -0.49 3.49 -19.36
CA LYS A 50 -0.39 2.39 -20.35
C LYS A 50 0.49 1.24 -19.87
N TYR A 51 1.32 1.46 -18.85
CA TYR A 51 2.25 0.45 -18.36
C TYR A 51 1.66 -0.45 -17.29
N ASN A 52 0.47 -0.12 -16.78
CA ASN A 52 -0.22 -0.86 -15.72
C ASN A 52 0.65 -1.00 -14.45
N ILE A 53 1.43 0.03 -14.13
CA ILE A 53 2.19 0.14 -12.89
C ILE A 53 1.37 0.98 -11.92
N ARG A 54 1.16 0.47 -10.73
CA ARG A 54 0.48 1.20 -9.65
C ARG A 54 1.43 2.18 -8.99
N ILE A 55 0.95 3.40 -8.77
CA ILE A 55 1.77 4.48 -8.21
C ILE A 55 1.02 5.17 -7.09
N TRP A 56 1.64 5.20 -5.93
CA TRP A 56 1.20 5.96 -4.76
C TRP A 56 2.21 7.07 -4.50
N GLY A 57 1.78 8.31 -4.59
CA GLY A 57 2.64 9.48 -4.43
C GLY A 57 1.84 10.75 -4.22
N TYR A 58 2.54 11.85 -3.99
CA TYR A 58 1.90 13.15 -3.70
C TYR A 58 1.20 13.81 -4.90
N GLY A 59 1.18 13.14 -6.04
CA GLY A 59 0.46 13.62 -7.22
C GLY A 59 1.36 13.95 -8.40
N ARG A 60 0.88 14.86 -9.25
CA ARG A 60 1.54 15.18 -10.52
C ARG A 60 2.40 16.44 -10.39
N THR A 61 3.55 16.46 -11.05
CA THR A 61 4.39 17.64 -11.17
C THR A 61 5.02 17.71 -12.56
N SER A 62 5.23 18.90 -13.08
CA SER A 62 5.97 19.12 -14.32
C SER A 62 7.47 19.31 -14.11
N ASN A 63 7.92 19.49 -12.86
CA ASN A 63 9.31 19.75 -12.57
C ASN A 63 10.19 18.54 -12.83
N LEU A 64 11.36 18.77 -13.40
CA LEU A 64 12.39 17.75 -13.51
C LEU A 64 13.00 17.48 -12.13
N GLY A 65 13.05 16.20 -11.71
CA GLY A 65 13.62 15.82 -10.42
C GLY A 65 15.08 16.30 -10.24
N THR A 66 15.87 16.20 -11.29
CA THR A 66 17.28 16.61 -11.29
C THR A 66 17.53 18.10 -11.07
N THR A 67 16.51 18.95 -11.21
CA THR A 67 16.61 20.37 -10.89
C THR A 67 16.43 20.65 -9.39
N VAL A 68 15.88 19.70 -8.65
CA VAL A 68 15.54 19.84 -7.22
C VAL A 68 16.42 18.92 -6.35
N GLY A 69 16.80 17.76 -6.86
CA GLY A 69 17.59 16.80 -6.11
C GLY A 69 18.29 15.76 -6.98
N THR A 70 19.25 15.09 -6.40
CA THR A 70 20.00 13.99 -7.05
C THR A 70 19.86 12.72 -6.22
N PRO A 71 19.53 11.56 -6.82
CA PRO A 71 19.55 10.28 -6.11
C PRO A 71 20.95 10.01 -5.57
N TYR A 72 21.06 9.60 -4.32
CA TYR A 72 22.36 9.38 -3.65
C TYR A 72 22.55 7.96 -3.13
N SER A 73 21.48 7.19 -2.93
CA SER A 73 21.57 5.81 -2.46
C SER A 73 20.48 4.92 -3.06
N THR A 74 20.73 3.60 -3.03
CA THR A 74 19.76 2.59 -3.47
C THR A 74 19.84 1.39 -2.55
N ASN A 75 18.70 0.76 -2.30
CA ASN A 75 18.56 -0.40 -1.42
C ASN A 75 18.99 -0.13 0.02
N GLU A 76 18.72 1.07 0.49
CA GLU A 76 18.93 1.55 1.84
C GLU A 76 17.59 1.83 2.53
N PRO A 77 17.56 1.90 3.87
CA PRO A 77 16.36 2.35 4.59
C PRO A 77 15.94 3.74 4.14
N VAL A 78 14.66 3.91 3.87
CA VAL A 78 14.09 5.20 3.48
C VAL A 78 12.95 5.59 4.41
N ARG A 79 12.69 6.89 4.52
CA ARG A 79 11.52 7.41 5.21
C ARG A 79 10.58 8.04 4.20
N VAL A 80 9.35 7.53 4.12
CA VAL A 80 8.31 8.03 3.24
C VAL A 80 7.09 8.38 4.09
N ASP A 81 6.64 9.62 3.98
CA ASP A 81 5.52 10.17 4.78
C ASP A 81 5.62 9.88 6.29
N GLY A 82 6.82 9.99 6.84
CA GLY A 82 7.07 9.74 8.25
C GLY A 82 7.29 8.26 8.63
N ILE A 83 7.04 7.32 7.74
CA ILE A 83 7.17 5.88 7.98
C ILE A 83 8.53 5.39 7.50
N LEU A 84 9.23 4.66 8.36
CA LEU A 84 10.47 3.97 8.01
C LEU A 84 10.15 2.71 7.20
N VAL A 85 10.79 2.56 6.05
CA VAL A 85 10.71 1.38 5.19
C VAL A 85 12.09 0.77 5.04
N MET A 86 12.23 -0.48 5.40
CA MET A 86 13.47 -1.24 5.26
C MET A 86 13.46 -2.04 3.95
N PRO A 87 14.61 -2.21 3.29
CA PRO A 87 14.70 -3.13 2.16
C PRO A 87 14.20 -4.53 2.55
N GLY A 88 13.24 -5.05 1.76
CA GLY A 88 12.61 -6.34 2.01
C GLY A 88 11.37 -6.32 2.88
N ASP A 89 10.91 -5.17 3.36
CA ASP A 89 9.58 -5.04 3.96
C ASP A 89 8.48 -5.30 2.91
N TYR A 90 7.34 -5.79 3.36
CA TYR A 90 6.18 -5.98 2.49
C TYR A 90 5.37 -4.69 2.38
N ILE A 91 4.89 -4.42 1.19
CA ILE A 91 3.99 -3.30 0.91
C ILE A 91 2.61 -3.87 0.56
N VAL A 92 1.60 -3.43 1.27
CA VAL A 92 0.19 -3.67 0.93
C VAL A 92 -0.42 -2.32 0.60
N ALA A 93 -0.99 -2.20 -0.58
CA ALA A 93 -1.47 -0.91 -1.06
C ALA A 93 -2.70 -1.07 -1.96
N ASP A 94 -3.66 -0.18 -1.78
CA ASP A 94 -4.90 -0.06 -2.55
C ASP A 94 -5.28 1.41 -2.78
N ASP A 95 -6.55 1.66 -3.11
CA ASP A 95 -7.04 3.01 -3.36
C ASP A 95 -7.15 3.86 -2.08
N ASP A 96 -7.20 3.23 -0.90
CA ASP A 96 -7.25 3.92 0.39
C ASP A 96 -5.86 4.32 0.90
N GLY A 97 -4.80 3.63 0.46
CA GLY A 97 -3.44 3.99 0.86
C GLY A 97 -2.43 2.84 0.86
N VAL A 98 -1.38 3.03 1.65
CA VAL A 98 -0.22 2.13 1.69
C VAL A 98 0.09 1.74 3.12
N VAL A 99 0.26 0.45 3.36
CA VAL A 99 0.71 -0.12 4.64
C VAL A 99 2.06 -0.80 4.44
N VAL A 100 2.99 -0.51 5.34
CA VAL A 100 4.31 -1.16 5.41
C VAL A 100 4.29 -2.24 6.48
N ILE A 101 4.63 -3.45 6.11
CA ILE A 101 4.68 -4.60 7.03
C ILE A 101 6.14 -5.04 7.16
N PRO A 102 6.75 -4.85 8.34
CA PRO A 102 8.10 -5.34 8.58
C PRO A 102 8.23 -6.83 8.29
N ARG A 103 9.24 -7.22 7.52
CA ARG A 103 9.42 -8.61 7.08
C ARG A 103 9.36 -9.64 8.22
N LYS A 104 9.89 -9.27 9.40
CA LYS A 104 9.97 -10.17 10.55
C LYS A 104 8.61 -10.61 11.10
N ILE A 105 7.57 -9.80 10.93
CA ILE A 105 6.23 -10.05 11.47
C ILE A 105 5.19 -10.31 10.37
N SER A 106 5.61 -10.40 9.11
CA SER A 106 4.69 -10.48 7.97
C SER A 106 3.76 -11.69 8.04
N ALA A 107 4.25 -12.85 8.46
CA ALA A 107 3.43 -14.05 8.59
C ALA A 107 2.36 -13.91 9.69
N GLU A 108 2.70 -13.29 10.82
CA GLU A 108 1.78 -13.02 11.91
C GLU A 108 0.71 -12.00 11.48
N VAL A 109 1.11 -10.92 10.84
CA VAL A 109 0.20 -9.89 10.31
C VAL A 109 -0.74 -10.50 9.26
N ALA A 110 -0.23 -11.29 8.32
CA ALA A 110 -1.05 -11.94 7.30
C ALA A 110 -2.12 -12.85 7.92
N LYS A 111 -1.74 -13.65 8.93
CA LYS A 111 -2.68 -14.51 9.65
C LYS A 111 -3.76 -13.68 10.35
N ALA A 112 -3.36 -12.66 11.10
CA ALA A 112 -4.30 -11.81 11.83
C ALA A 112 -5.25 -11.05 10.87
N ALA A 113 -4.75 -10.58 9.72
CA ALA A 113 -5.56 -9.91 8.71
C ALA A 113 -6.62 -10.84 8.11
N ILE A 114 -6.25 -12.08 7.78
CA ILE A 114 -7.21 -13.08 7.27
C ILE A 114 -8.29 -13.38 8.30
N GLU A 115 -7.92 -13.58 9.57
CA GLU A 115 -8.88 -13.84 10.64
C GLU A 115 -9.83 -12.66 10.86
N TYR A 116 -9.31 -11.44 10.74
CA TYR A 116 -10.13 -10.22 10.88
C TYR A 116 -11.07 -10.02 9.68
N ASP A 117 -10.61 -10.25 8.47
CA ASP A 117 -11.44 -10.17 7.25
C ASP A 117 -12.60 -11.18 7.28
N GLN A 118 -12.33 -12.40 7.78
CA GLN A 118 -13.38 -13.41 7.97
C GLN A 118 -14.43 -12.96 9.00
N LEU A 119 -14.00 -12.34 10.10
CA LEU A 119 -14.90 -11.76 11.09
C LEU A 119 -15.73 -10.63 10.49
N GLU A 120 -15.12 -9.70 9.77
CA GLU A 120 -15.85 -8.61 9.13
C GLU A 120 -16.85 -9.11 8.09
N SER A 121 -16.48 -10.11 7.30
CA SER A 121 -17.37 -10.76 6.34
C SER A 121 -18.58 -11.40 7.04
N TRP A 122 -18.36 -12.05 8.19
CA TRP A 122 -19.46 -12.58 9.00
C TRP A 122 -20.35 -11.47 9.55
N ILE A 123 -19.76 -10.37 10.05
CA ILE A 123 -20.51 -9.19 10.54
C ILE A 123 -21.38 -8.61 9.43
N LYS A 124 -20.82 -8.36 8.25
CA LYS A 124 -21.56 -7.84 7.08
C LYS A 124 -22.77 -8.71 6.77
N ASN A 125 -22.56 -10.03 6.63
CA ASN A 125 -23.63 -10.99 6.37
C ASN A 125 -24.73 -10.98 7.44
N ARG A 126 -24.38 -10.80 8.71
CA ARG A 126 -25.36 -10.76 9.81
C ARG A 126 -26.16 -9.46 9.77
N LEU A 127 -25.51 -8.33 9.55
CA LEU A 127 -26.17 -7.04 9.46
C LEU A 127 -27.16 -7.00 8.31
N GLU A 128 -26.79 -7.54 7.15
CA GLU A 128 -27.66 -7.62 5.98
C GLU A 128 -28.86 -8.53 6.24
N LYS A 129 -28.65 -9.76 6.69
CA LYS A 129 -29.72 -10.73 6.91
C LYS A 129 -30.71 -10.32 8.00
N GLU A 130 -30.23 -9.68 9.04
CA GLU A 130 -31.04 -9.28 10.19
C GLU A 130 -31.54 -7.83 10.09
N ASN A 131 -31.12 -7.10 9.03
CA ASN A 131 -31.42 -5.68 8.83
C ASN A 131 -31.14 -4.83 10.07
N LEU A 132 -29.93 -4.99 10.61
CA LEU A 132 -29.50 -4.33 11.86
C LEU A 132 -28.57 -3.14 11.60
N SER A 133 -28.55 -2.23 12.57
CA SER A 133 -27.57 -1.14 12.59
C SER A 133 -26.15 -1.69 12.81
N PRO A 134 -25.11 -1.10 12.16
CA PRO A 134 -23.71 -1.49 12.34
C PRO A 134 -23.29 -1.60 13.80
N GLY A 135 -23.70 -0.67 14.68
CA GLY A 135 -23.36 -0.65 16.10
C GLY A 135 -23.74 -1.90 16.89
N LYS A 136 -24.49 -2.84 16.27
CA LYS A 136 -24.80 -4.14 16.91
C LYS A 136 -23.57 -5.05 17.01
N TYR A 137 -22.72 -5.03 15.97
CA TYR A 137 -21.57 -5.93 15.86
C TYR A 137 -20.25 -5.20 15.54
N TYR A 138 -20.30 -3.90 15.18
CA TYR A 138 -19.13 -3.12 14.80
C TYR A 138 -19.06 -1.76 15.54
N PRO A 139 -17.89 -1.36 16.09
CA PRO A 139 -16.65 -2.14 16.10
C PRO A 139 -16.78 -3.42 16.92
N PRO A 140 -16.08 -4.52 16.51
CA PRO A 140 -16.23 -5.82 17.16
C PRO A 140 -15.76 -5.79 18.62
N ASP A 141 -16.64 -6.15 19.52
CA ASP A 141 -16.37 -6.33 20.95
C ASP A 141 -16.23 -7.83 21.31
N LYS A 142 -15.98 -8.12 22.59
CA LYS A 142 -15.87 -9.49 23.10
C LYS A 142 -17.10 -10.35 22.76
N LYS A 143 -18.30 -9.77 22.84
CA LYS A 143 -19.56 -10.48 22.55
C LYS A 143 -19.67 -10.81 21.06
N THR A 144 -19.23 -9.90 20.21
CA THR A 144 -19.17 -10.12 18.75
C THR A 144 -18.25 -11.27 18.42
N TYR A 145 -17.03 -11.30 18.99
CA TYR A 145 -16.09 -12.42 18.81
C TYR A 145 -16.65 -13.75 19.32
N GLU A 146 -17.31 -13.77 20.47
CA GLU A 146 -17.95 -14.98 20.99
C GLU A 146 -19.08 -15.50 20.09
N ALA A 147 -19.90 -14.59 19.54
CA ALA A 147 -20.96 -14.94 18.61
C ALA A 147 -20.41 -15.49 17.30
N TYR A 148 -19.34 -14.88 16.77
CA TYR A 148 -18.63 -15.36 15.59
C TYR A 148 -18.08 -16.77 15.80
N LYS A 149 -17.32 -16.99 16.89
CA LYS A 149 -16.77 -18.31 17.21
C LYS A 149 -17.83 -19.42 17.35
N LYS A 150 -18.97 -19.10 17.96
CA LYS A 150 -20.12 -20.03 18.02
C LYS A 150 -20.71 -20.35 16.65
N SER A 151 -20.59 -19.47 15.68
CA SER A 151 -21.10 -19.70 14.32
C SER A 151 -20.20 -20.62 13.50
N LEU A 152 -18.90 -20.69 13.79
CA LEU A 152 -17.95 -21.58 13.13
C LEU A 152 -18.10 -23.05 13.54
N ASN A 153 -18.74 -23.31 14.69
CA ASN A 153 -18.93 -24.65 15.24
C ASN A 153 -20.32 -25.25 14.88
N LYS A 154 -21.04 -24.61 13.99
CA LYS A 154 -22.32 -25.09 13.44
C LYS A 154 -22.17 -25.50 11.99
#